data_108fcc5a51ca786cd548263caff976ad
#
_entry.id   108fcc5a51ca786cd548263caff976ad
#
_cell.length_a   1.000
_cell.length_b   1.000
_cell.length_c   1.000
_cell.angle_alpha   90.00
_cell.angle_beta   90.00
_cell.angle_gamma   90.00
#
_symmetry.space_group_name_H-M   'P 1'
#
loop_
_entity.id
_entity.type
_entity.pdbx_description
1 polymer ?
#
loop_
_entity_poly.entity_id
_entity_poly.type
_entity_poly.pdbx_seq_one_letter_code
_entity_poly.pdbx_strand_id
1 'polypeptide(L)'
;MRILGISAFYHDSAAALIEDGRIVAAAQEERFTRKKHDASFPRHAIGYCLEAVGAKLSDIDHIAFYDKPFLKFERLLETYIALAPKGFRSFQMAIPLWLREKLFQKSLLRKKLAEFDEEFASEKLLFAEHHLSHAASAFYPSPYEKAAVLTMDGVGEWATTSAAMGEGSRLEIFQEIHFPHSLGLLYSALTYYTGFKVNSGEYKVMGLAPYGEPRYAKLILEHLVDLKPDGSFRLDMSYFDYCTGLTMTNERFAKLFGAPVRSPDQLLTPFHMDIAASIQAVLDEAVLRLTRSLASRTGARNLCLAGGVALNCVANGKVLRDGKFENIWIQPAAGDAGGAVGAALAAFHQFKGGPRRVATTDGATDGATDGMSGAFLGPEFSQGEIEQRLAAAGGRFSVLNEADMIGTTAKALTDQLAVGWFQGRMEFGPRSLGARSILGDPRSPAMQKNLNLKVKYRESFRPFAPAVLREDVAEWFDLDSDSPYMLIVADVRADKRRAMSAEEQALFGIDKLNVARSDIAAVTHVDYSARIQTVNAETNPRFHRLLTEFKALTGCPVLVNTSFNVRGEPIVCSPEDAFRCFMGNELDLLVVGNCVLQKSEQNPALKQDYSSAFELD
;
A
#
# COMPACT_ATOMS: atom_id res chain seq x y z
N MET A 1 -16.17 -10.56 -22.16
CA MET A 1 -15.13 -9.60 -22.60
C MET A 1 -13.99 -9.62 -21.64
N ARG A 2 -12.79 -9.90 -22.13
CA ARG A 2 -11.54 -9.92 -21.34
C ARG A 2 -10.73 -8.67 -21.60
N ILE A 3 -10.36 -7.94 -20.55
CA ILE A 3 -9.53 -6.73 -20.66
C ILE A 3 -8.33 -6.87 -19.73
N LEU A 4 -7.14 -6.68 -20.28
CA LEU A 4 -5.89 -6.65 -19.55
C LEU A 4 -5.51 -5.19 -19.27
N GLY A 5 -5.43 -4.82 -18.00
CA GLY A 5 -4.93 -3.52 -17.55
C GLY A 5 -3.45 -3.57 -17.25
N ILE A 6 -2.73 -2.51 -17.59
CA ILE A 6 -1.28 -2.39 -17.39
C ILE A 6 -0.93 -1.04 -16.77
N SER A 7 -0.16 -1.08 -15.68
CA SER A 7 0.57 0.05 -15.10
C SER A 7 2.07 -0.19 -15.27
N ALA A 8 2.82 0.76 -15.82
CA ALA A 8 4.26 0.59 -16.06
C ALA A 8 5.02 1.90 -16.32
N PHE A 9 6.36 1.82 -16.27
CA PHE A 9 7.34 2.86 -16.66
C PHE A 9 7.42 4.08 -15.74
N TYR A 10 6.98 3.92 -14.48
CA TYR A 10 7.21 4.95 -13.45
C TYR A 10 7.67 4.29 -12.13
N HIS A 11 6.78 3.68 -11.37
CA HIS A 11 7.06 2.80 -10.24
C HIS A 11 5.89 1.82 -10.09
N ASP A 12 6.10 0.75 -9.32
CA ASP A 12 5.06 -0.23 -8.98
C ASP A 12 4.31 -0.82 -10.19
N SER A 13 5.06 -1.22 -11.22
CA SER A 13 4.47 -1.83 -12.42
C SER A 13 3.61 -3.05 -12.06
N ALA A 14 2.46 -3.17 -12.72
CA ALA A 14 1.47 -4.19 -12.43
C ALA A 14 0.65 -4.56 -13.67
N ALA A 15 0.03 -5.73 -13.62
CA ALA A 15 -1.01 -6.14 -14.55
C ALA A 15 -2.24 -6.64 -13.80
N ALA A 16 -3.41 -6.46 -14.40
CA ALA A 16 -4.68 -6.96 -13.90
C ALA A 16 -5.55 -7.43 -15.06
N LEU A 17 -6.20 -8.58 -14.90
CA LEU A 17 -7.14 -9.12 -15.87
C LEU A 17 -8.55 -9.05 -15.31
N ILE A 18 -9.45 -8.48 -16.10
CA ILE A 18 -10.88 -8.51 -15.84
C ILE A 18 -11.61 -9.36 -16.90
N GLU A 19 -12.66 -10.04 -16.47
CA GLU A 19 -13.58 -10.78 -17.31
C GLU A 19 -15.02 -10.32 -17.00
N ASP A 20 -15.69 -9.73 -17.99
CA ASP A 20 -17.05 -9.16 -17.85
C ASP A 20 -17.24 -8.25 -16.63
N GLY A 21 -16.23 -7.41 -16.36
CA GLY A 21 -16.21 -6.45 -15.24
C GLY A 21 -15.74 -7.03 -13.91
N ARG A 22 -15.49 -8.34 -13.80
CA ARG A 22 -14.96 -9.00 -12.60
C ARG A 22 -13.43 -9.07 -12.69
N ILE A 23 -12.75 -8.71 -11.60
CA ILE A 23 -11.30 -8.85 -11.48
C ILE A 23 -10.97 -10.33 -11.24
N VAL A 24 -10.22 -10.94 -12.16
CA VAL A 24 -9.89 -12.38 -12.09
C VAL A 24 -8.50 -12.58 -11.51
N ALA A 25 -7.54 -11.78 -11.92
CA ALA A 25 -6.16 -11.85 -11.48
C ALA A 25 -5.52 -10.47 -11.50
N ALA A 26 -4.63 -10.20 -10.55
CA ALA A 26 -3.79 -9.01 -10.55
C ALA A 26 -2.49 -9.27 -9.79
N ALA A 27 -1.37 -8.75 -10.29
CA ALA A 27 -0.07 -8.88 -9.65
C ALA A 27 0.84 -7.70 -9.98
N GLN A 28 1.74 -7.38 -9.03
CA GLN A 28 2.82 -6.42 -9.24
C GLN A 28 4.06 -7.14 -9.78
N GLU A 29 4.77 -6.51 -10.71
CA GLU A 29 5.98 -7.07 -11.35
C GLU A 29 7.10 -7.34 -10.34
N GLU A 30 7.25 -6.47 -9.34
CA GLU A 30 8.25 -6.61 -8.28
C GLU A 30 8.18 -7.95 -7.53
N ARG A 31 6.99 -8.58 -7.47
CA ARG A 31 6.78 -9.86 -6.80
C ARG A 31 7.54 -10.99 -7.47
N PHE A 32 7.69 -10.90 -8.79
CA PHE A 32 8.39 -11.88 -9.62
C PHE A 32 9.86 -11.52 -9.83
N THR A 33 10.15 -10.26 -10.14
CA THR A 33 11.53 -9.79 -10.41
C THR A 33 12.38 -9.65 -9.16
N ARG A 34 11.78 -9.62 -8.00
CA ARG A 34 12.39 -9.37 -6.68
C ARG A 34 13.08 -8.01 -6.58
N LYS A 35 12.70 -7.06 -7.43
CA LYS A 35 13.15 -5.65 -7.42
C LYS A 35 12.04 -4.77 -6.89
N LYS A 36 12.25 -4.19 -5.71
CA LYS A 36 11.24 -3.33 -5.09
C LYS A 36 10.95 -2.09 -5.94
N HIS A 37 9.65 -1.75 -6.07
CA HIS A 37 9.18 -0.65 -6.93
C HIS A 37 9.62 -0.78 -8.39
N ASP A 38 9.65 -2.00 -8.93
CA ASP A 38 10.05 -2.26 -10.32
C ASP A 38 9.19 -1.44 -11.29
N ALA A 39 9.87 -0.58 -12.07
CA ALA A 39 9.24 0.32 -13.05
C ALA A 39 9.21 -0.28 -14.47
N SER A 40 9.77 -1.47 -14.67
CA SER A 40 9.89 -2.10 -15.98
C SER A 40 8.51 -2.51 -16.55
N PHE A 41 8.48 -2.89 -17.82
CA PHE A 41 7.27 -3.48 -18.40
C PHE A 41 6.90 -4.77 -17.65
N PRO A 42 5.64 -4.94 -17.17
CA PRO A 42 5.25 -5.99 -16.23
C PRO A 42 5.07 -7.35 -16.91
N ARG A 43 6.16 -7.89 -17.47
CA ARG A 43 6.15 -9.11 -18.27
C ARG A 43 5.64 -10.32 -17.49
N HIS A 44 6.13 -10.50 -16.26
CA HIS A 44 5.77 -11.66 -15.44
C HIS A 44 4.33 -11.53 -14.91
N ALA A 45 3.93 -10.32 -14.50
CA ALA A 45 2.57 -10.06 -14.05
C ALA A 45 1.55 -10.27 -15.17
N ILE A 46 1.85 -9.88 -16.42
CA ILE A 46 1.03 -10.17 -17.59
C ILE A 46 0.95 -11.68 -17.83
N GLY A 47 2.10 -12.38 -17.82
CA GLY A 47 2.15 -13.83 -17.97
C GLY A 47 1.25 -14.54 -16.95
N TYR A 48 1.38 -14.17 -15.68
CA TYR A 48 0.53 -14.70 -14.62
C TYR A 48 -0.97 -14.44 -14.87
N CYS A 49 -1.34 -13.22 -15.26
CA CYS A 49 -2.75 -12.89 -15.53
C CYS A 49 -3.33 -13.72 -16.71
N LEU A 50 -2.54 -13.98 -17.74
CA LEU A 50 -2.95 -14.82 -18.88
C LEU A 50 -3.07 -16.29 -18.47
N GLU A 51 -2.10 -16.82 -17.73
CA GLU A 51 -2.11 -18.19 -17.20
C GLU A 51 -3.32 -18.45 -16.29
N ALA A 52 -3.71 -17.50 -15.47
CA ALA A 52 -4.84 -17.60 -14.55
C ALA A 52 -6.18 -17.91 -15.26
N VAL A 53 -6.31 -17.60 -16.55
CA VAL A 53 -7.50 -17.86 -17.38
C VAL A 53 -7.21 -18.79 -18.54
N GLY A 54 -6.02 -19.37 -18.64
CA GLY A 54 -5.61 -20.26 -19.72
C GLY A 54 -5.67 -19.59 -21.11
N ALA A 55 -5.37 -18.28 -21.21
CA ALA A 55 -5.49 -17.49 -22.42
C ALA A 55 -4.12 -17.05 -22.96
N LYS A 56 -4.07 -16.78 -24.27
CA LYS A 56 -2.98 -16.04 -24.93
C LYS A 56 -3.34 -14.54 -24.98
N LEU A 57 -2.35 -13.70 -25.26
CA LEU A 57 -2.58 -12.27 -25.42
C LEU A 57 -3.52 -11.95 -26.60
N SER A 58 -3.48 -12.73 -27.67
CA SER A 58 -4.41 -12.63 -28.82
C SER A 58 -5.87 -12.90 -28.45
N ASP A 59 -6.14 -13.67 -27.38
CA ASP A 59 -7.50 -13.97 -26.89
C ASP A 59 -8.10 -12.82 -26.07
N ILE A 60 -7.29 -11.81 -25.72
CA ILE A 60 -7.74 -10.64 -24.96
C ILE A 60 -8.41 -9.64 -25.89
N ASP A 61 -9.61 -9.18 -25.52
CA ASP A 61 -10.39 -8.25 -26.35
C ASP A 61 -9.75 -6.85 -26.38
N HIS A 62 -9.30 -6.35 -25.25
CA HIS A 62 -8.65 -5.03 -25.13
C HIS A 62 -7.54 -5.05 -24.10
N ILE A 63 -6.53 -4.17 -24.33
CA ILE A 63 -5.47 -3.88 -23.37
C ILE A 63 -5.58 -2.40 -23.00
N ALA A 64 -5.71 -2.10 -21.71
CA ALA A 64 -5.85 -0.74 -21.20
C ALA A 64 -4.60 -0.32 -20.44
N PHE A 65 -3.96 0.75 -20.89
CA PHE A 65 -2.83 1.36 -20.21
C PHE A 65 -3.30 2.49 -19.28
N TYR A 66 -2.72 2.62 -18.11
CA TYR A 66 -3.23 3.41 -16.98
C TYR A 66 -2.99 4.92 -17.06
N ASP A 67 -2.21 5.39 -18.05
CA ASP A 67 -1.97 6.82 -18.28
C ASP A 67 -1.98 7.19 -19.77
N LYS A 68 -2.01 8.51 -20.07
CA LYS A 68 -1.91 9.07 -21.42
C LYS A 68 -0.52 9.67 -21.64
N PRO A 69 0.40 8.95 -22.26
CA PRO A 69 1.81 9.34 -22.36
C PRO A 69 2.06 10.71 -23.00
N PHE A 70 1.25 11.11 -23.99
CA PHE A 70 1.40 12.40 -24.66
C PHE A 70 1.08 13.57 -23.75
N LEU A 71 0.00 13.48 -22.94
CA LEU A 71 -0.35 14.52 -21.98
C LEU A 71 0.72 14.65 -20.87
N LYS A 72 1.28 13.50 -20.45
CA LYS A 72 2.38 13.48 -19.48
C LYS A 72 3.66 14.16 -20.05
N PHE A 73 3.97 13.91 -21.31
CA PHE A 73 5.08 14.58 -22.01
C PHE A 73 4.82 16.08 -22.17
N GLU A 74 3.62 16.49 -22.55
CA GLU A 74 3.18 17.88 -22.65
C GLU A 74 3.41 18.62 -21.34
N ARG A 75 2.91 18.10 -20.22
CA ARG A 75 3.15 18.69 -18.89
C ARG A 75 4.64 18.89 -18.60
N LEU A 76 5.47 17.87 -18.87
CA LEU A 76 6.91 17.98 -18.63
C LEU A 76 7.52 19.13 -19.47
N LEU A 77 7.18 19.19 -20.75
CA LEU A 77 7.68 20.23 -21.66
C LEU A 77 7.21 21.63 -21.24
N GLU A 78 5.92 21.82 -20.98
CA GLU A 78 5.34 23.10 -20.54
C GLU A 78 5.95 23.56 -19.21
N THR A 79 6.19 22.65 -18.27
CA THR A 79 6.82 22.99 -16.99
C THR A 79 8.21 23.60 -17.19
N TYR A 80 9.04 23.02 -18.07
CA TYR A 80 10.38 23.57 -18.33
C TYR A 80 10.33 24.87 -19.10
N ILE A 81 9.42 25.02 -20.06
CA ILE A 81 9.23 26.29 -20.80
C ILE A 81 8.80 27.40 -19.85
N ALA A 82 7.81 27.12 -18.98
CA ALA A 82 7.26 28.10 -18.04
C ALA A 82 8.28 28.57 -16.99
N LEU A 83 9.25 27.72 -16.63
CA LEU A 83 10.26 28.01 -15.61
C LEU A 83 11.63 28.40 -16.18
N ALA A 84 11.76 28.47 -17.52
CA ALA A 84 13.03 28.82 -18.16
C ALA A 84 13.56 30.18 -17.66
N PRO A 85 14.89 30.35 -17.47
CA PRO A 85 15.98 29.41 -17.73
C PRO A 85 16.28 28.43 -16.59
N LYS A 86 15.47 28.37 -15.54
CA LYS A 86 15.66 27.44 -14.43
C LYS A 86 15.54 25.98 -14.93
N GLY A 87 16.34 25.08 -14.37
CA GLY A 87 16.27 23.67 -14.70
C GLY A 87 16.90 23.26 -16.02
N PHE A 88 17.67 24.14 -16.70
CA PHE A 88 18.32 23.80 -17.98
C PHE A 88 19.18 22.53 -17.90
N ARG A 89 19.92 22.35 -16.80
CA ARG A 89 20.78 21.19 -16.61
C ARG A 89 19.96 19.89 -16.48
N SER A 90 18.89 19.89 -15.69
CA SER A 90 18.00 18.72 -15.54
C SER A 90 17.22 18.44 -16.83
N PHE A 91 16.79 19.47 -17.55
CA PHE A 91 16.19 19.35 -18.88
C PHE A 91 17.13 18.65 -19.86
N GLN A 92 18.39 19.10 -19.95
CA GLN A 92 19.40 18.50 -20.83
C GLN A 92 19.63 17.00 -20.51
N MET A 93 19.58 16.62 -19.24
CA MET A 93 19.72 15.23 -18.82
C MET A 93 18.46 14.40 -19.10
N ALA A 94 17.29 14.98 -18.94
CA ALA A 94 16.01 14.27 -19.01
C ALA A 94 15.45 14.15 -20.44
N ILE A 95 15.69 15.14 -21.31
CA ILE A 95 15.06 15.20 -22.64
C ILE A 95 15.36 13.98 -23.53
N PRO A 96 16.59 13.43 -23.58
CA PRO A 96 16.87 12.25 -24.39
C PRO A 96 16.08 11.01 -23.90
N LEU A 97 15.90 10.88 -22.58
CA LEU A 97 15.13 9.80 -21.98
C LEU A 97 13.63 9.97 -22.28
N TRP A 98 13.11 11.18 -22.14
CA TRP A 98 11.69 11.47 -22.39
C TRP A 98 11.31 11.30 -23.85
N LEU A 99 12.14 11.76 -24.78
CA LEU A 99 11.92 11.54 -26.19
C LEU A 99 11.87 10.03 -26.51
N ARG A 100 12.77 9.25 -25.93
CA ARG A 100 12.83 7.80 -26.17
C ARG A 100 11.71 7.03 -25.50
N GLU A 101 11.40 7.34 -24.24
CA GLU A 101 10.52 6.51 -23.39
C GLU A 101 9.10 7.05 -23.24
N LYS A 102 8.89 8.38 -23.26
CA LYS A 102 7.55 8.97 -23.07
C LYS A 102 6.87 9.33 -24.38
N LEU A 103 7.57 10.02 -25.28
CA LEU A 103 6.98 10.38 -26.59
C LEU A 103 6.67 9.13 -27.43
N PHE A 104 7.54 8.13 -27.41
CA PHE A 104 7.37 6.87 -28.16
C PHE A 104 6.81 5.71 -27.30
N GLN A 105 6.24 5.99 -26.13
CA GLN A 105 5.75 4.97 -25.20
C GLN A 105 4.69 4.06 -25.82
N LYS A 106 3.81 4.58 -26.68
CA LYS A 106 2.85 3.75 -27.43
C LYS A 106 3.55 2.73 -28.31
N SER A 107 4.61 3.13 -29.01
CA SER A 107 5.41 2.23 -29.86
C SER A 107 6.19 1.22 -29.03
N LEU A 108 6.70 1.64 -27.86
CA LEU A 108 7.38 0.75 -26.92
C LEU A 108 6.41 -0.30 -26.36
N LEU A 109 5.22 0.09 -25.94
CA LEU A 109 4.17 -0.82 -25.47
C LEU A 109 3.81 -1.85 -26.56
N ARG A 110 3.58 -1.38 -27.80
CA ARG A 110 3.27 -2.27 -28.94
C ARG A 110 4.39 -3.29 -29.17
N LYS A 111 5.64 -2.85 -29.16
CA LYS A 111 6.80 -3.73 -29.29
C LYS A 111 6.86 -4.75 -28.17
N LYS A 112 6.68 -4.32 -26.92
CA LYS A 112 6.70 -5.20 -25.74
C LYS A 112 5.57 -6.21 -25.73
N LEU A 113 4.38 -5.84 -26.16
CA LEU A 113 3.24 -6.73 -26.29
C LEU A 113 3.43 -7.73 -27.44
N ALA A 114 3.97 -7.30 -28.58
CA ALA A 114 4.31 -8.19 -29.68
C ALA A 114 5.42 -9.21 -29.34
N GLU A 115 6.27 -8.93 -28.35
CA GLU A 115 7.23 -9.90 -27.81
C GLU A 115 6.55 -11.06 -27.05
N PHE A 116 5.28 -10.90 -26.62
CA PHE A 116 4.47 -11.94 -25.99
C PHE A 116 3.74 -12.81 -27.00
N ASP A 117 3.20 -12.15 -28.02
CA ASP A 117 2.35 -12.80 -29.01
C ASP A 117 2.46 -12.01 -30.33
N GLU A 118 3.03 -12.62 -31.35
CA GLU A 118 3.20 -12.00 -32.66
C GLU A 118 1.87 -11.67 -33.34
N GLU A 119 0.78 -12.36 -32.97
CA GLU A 119 -0.58 -12.14 -33.47
C GLU A 119 -1.29 -10.97 -32.76
N PHE A 120 -0.62 -10.29 -31.83
CA PHE A 120 -1.19 -9.14 -31.11
C PHE A 120 -1.60 -7.99 -32.04
N ALA A 121 -2.88 -7.66 -32.03
CA ALA A 121 -3.45 -6.56 -32.81
C ALA A 121 -3.37 -5.23 -32.04
N SER A 122 -2.64 -4.26 -32.58
CA SER A 122 -2.37 -2.97 -31.91
C SER A 122 -3.60 -2.08 -31.71
N GLU A 123 -4.70 -2.35 -32.41
CA GLU A 123 -6.00 -1.66 -32.30
C GLU A 123 -6.69 -1.98 -30.97
N LYS A 124 -6.30 -3.08 -30.31
CA LYS A 124 -6.82 -3.47 -29.00
C LYS A 124 -6.27 -2.59 -27.85
N LEU A 125 -5.22 -1.78 -28.09
CA LEU A 125 -4.58 -0.96 -27.07
C LEU A 125 -5.33 0.33 -26.83
N LEU A 126 -5.79 0.52 -25.59
CA LEU A 126 -6.51 1.68 -25.07
C LEU A 126 -5.64 2.42 -24.04
N PHE A 127 -5.94 3.70 -23.82
CA PHE A 127 -5.26 4.53 -22.82
C PHE A 127 -6.31 5.25 -21.97
N ALA A 128 -6.27 5.04 -20.66
CA ALA A 128 -7.06 5.79 -19.70
C ALA A 128 -6.24 6.95 -19.13
N GLU A 129 -6.89 8.00 -18.63
CA GLU A 129 -6.21 9.02 -17.85
C GLU A 129 -5.82 8.47 -16.48
N HIS A 130 -4.69 8.94 -15.94
CA HIS A 130 -4.14 8.45 -14.69
C HIS A 130 -5.12 8.59 -13.51
N HIS A 131 -5.68 9.78 -13.31
CA HIS A 131 -6.67 10.01 -12.24
C HIS A 131 -8.00 9.30 -12.49
N LEU A 132 -8.40 9.09 -13.75
CA LEU A 132 -9.54 8.23 -14.07
C LEU A 132 -9.24 6.77 -13.72
N SER A 133 -8.02 6.29 -13.98
CA SER A 133 -7.60 4.94 -13.60
C SER A 133 -7.65 4.76 -12.08
N HIS A 134 -7.15 5.71 -11.30
CA HIS A 134 -7.27 5.68 -9.84
C HIS A 134 -8.72 5.71 -9.37
N ALA A 135 -9.54 6.64 -9.87
CA ALA A 135 -10.95 6.75 -9.49
C ALA A 135 -11.74 5.47 -9.83
N ALA A 136 -11.50 4.90 -11.02
CA ALA A 136 -12.12 3.65 -11.46
C ALA A 136 -11.70 2.46 -10.59
N SER A 137 -10.41 2.40 -10.18
CA SER A 137 -9.90 1.36 -9.30
C SER A 137 -10.54 1.38 -7.92
N ALA A 138 -11.00 2.55 -7.45
CA ALA A 138 -11.69 2.69 -6.19
C ALA A 138 -13.21 2.51 -6.32
N PHE A 139 -13.83 3.09 -7.33
CA PHE A 139 -15.29 3.08 -7.42
C PHE A 139 -15.87 1.73 -7.85
N TYR A 140 -15.36 1.17 -8.96
CA TYR A 140 -16.01 -0.01 -9.55
C TYR A 140 -15.95 -1.27 -8.68
N PRO A 141 -14.85 -1.59 -7.98
CA PRO A 141 -14.84 -2.74 -7.08
C PRO A 141 -15.45 -2.45 -5.70
N SER A 142 -15.78 -1.18 -5.37
CA SER A 142 -16.40 -0.86 -4.08
C SER A 142 -17.81 -1.48 -3.96
N PRO A 143 -18.30 -1.73 -2.73
CA PRO A 143 -19.63 -2.29 -2.51
C PRO A 143 -20.77 -1.27 -2.68
N TYR A 144 -20.50 -0.05 -3.20
CA TYR A 144 -21.46 1.04 -3.24
C TYR A 144 -22.00 1.26 -4.64
N GLU A 145 -23.32 1.25 -4.82
CA GLU A 145 -23.97 1.62 -6.07
C GLU A 145 -23.69 3.09 -6.43
N LYS A 146 -23.63 3.95 -5.40
CA LYS A 146 -23.35 5.38 -5.51
C LYS A 146 -22.35 5.83 -4.47
N ALA A 147 -21.29 6.53 -4.91
CA ALA A 147 -20.27 7.07 -4.03
C ALA A 147 -19.60 8.32 -4.61
N ALA A 148 -19.20 9.24 -3.72
CA ALA A 148 -18.19 10.22 -4.05
C ALA A 148 -16.82 9.54 -4.10
N VAL A 149 -15.94 9.99 -5.00
CA VAL A 149 -14.59 9.46 -5.15
C VAL A 149 -13.60 10.60 -5.00
N LEU A 150 -12.62 10.44 -4.12
CA LEU A 150 -11.51 11.38 -3.97
C LEU A 150 -10.21 10.67 -4.30
N THR A 151 -9.54 11.14 -5.33
CA THR A 151 -8.22 10.65 -5.72
C THR A 151 -7.16 11.68 -5.36
N MET A 152 -6.15 11.27 -4.59
CA MET A 152 -5.06 12.13 -4.14
C MET A 152 -3.73 11.43 -4.40
N ASP A 153 -2.89 12.03 -5.24
CA ASP A 153 -1.66 11.40 -5.68
C ASP A 153 -0.48 12.37 -5.73
N GLY A 154 0.69 11.89 -6.14
CA GLY A 154 1.84 12.72 -6.46
C GLY A 154 1.56 13.58 -7.68
N VAL A 155 1.45 12.97 -8.84
CA VAL A 155 1.04 13.61 -10.09
C VAL A 155 0.72 12.59 -11.18
N GLY A 156 -0.44 12.75 -11.82
CA GLY A 156 -0.81 12.07 -13.06
C GLY A 156 -0.27 12.77 -14.30
N GLU A 157 -1.10 12.97 -15.31
CA GLU A 157 -0.75 13.85 -16.44
C GLU A 157 -0.62 15.29 -15.95
N TRP A 158 -1.70 15.86 -15.45
CA TRP A 158 -1.77 17.19 -14.84
C TRP A 158 -2.37 17.14 -13.44
N ALA A 159 -3.42 16.35 -13.25
CA ALA A 159 -4.12 16.25 -11.99
C ALA A 159 -3.22 15.65 -10.89
N THR A 160 -3.36 16.20 -9.67
CA THR A 160 -2.70 15.74 -8.44
C THR A 160 -3.74 15.36 -7.39
N THR A 161 -4.93 15.96 -7.50
CA THR A 161 -6.12 15.64 -6.72
C THR A 161 -7.33 15.74 -7.62
N SER A 162 -8.23 14.76 -7.58
CA SER A 162 -9.49 14.82 -8.33
C SER A 162 -10.66 14.36 -7.49
N ALA A 163 -11.81 15.02 -7.70
CA ALA A 163 -13.09 14.66 -7.12
C ALA A 163 -14.03 14.17 -8.22
N ALA A 164 -14.64 13.01 -7.98
CA ALA A 164 -15.55 12.39 -8.91
C ALA A 164 -16.83 11.91 -8.22
N MET A 165 -17.85 11.63 -9.04
CA MET A 165 -19.09 10.98 -8.63
C MET A 165 -19.29 9.72 -9.43
N GLY A 166 -19.46 8.60 -8.74
CA GLY A 166 -19.81 7.33 -9.33
C GLY A 166 -21.25 6.93 -9.03
N GLU A 167 -21.98 6.45 -10.04
CA GLU A 167 -23.34 5.93 -9.91
C GLU A 167 -23.59 4.87 -11.01
N GLY A 168 -23.88 3.64 -10.61
CA GLY A 168 -23.95 2.50 -11.55
C GLY A 168 -22.65 2.33 -12.32
N SER A 169 -22.71 2.31 -13.64
CA SER A 169 -21.52 2.25 -14.52
C SER A 169 -20.91 3.62 -14.85
N ARG A 170 -21.57 4.72 -14.45
CA ARG A 170 -21.07 6.08 -14.71
C ARG A 170 -20.09 6.50 -13.62
N LEU A 171 -18.96 7.03 -14.03
CA LEU A 171 -17.98 7.67 -13.15
C LEU A 171 -17.55 8.98 -13.83
N GLU A 172 -17.74 10.11 -13.16
CA GLU A 172 -17.48 11.43 -13.73
C GLU A 172 -16.61 12.26 -12.79
N ILE A 173 -15.41 12.64 -13.26
CA ILE A 173 -14.55 13.60 -12.59
C ILE A 173 -15.11 15.00 -12.87
N PHE A 174 -15.37 15.77 -11.82
CA PHE A 174 -15.96 17.11 -11.94
C PHE A 174 -15.11 18.23 -11.35
N GLN A 175 -14.01 17.90 -10.68
CA GLN A 175 -13.09 18.88 -10.12
C GLN A 175 -11.67 18.30 -9.99
N GLU A 176 -10.67 19.14 -10.26
CA GLU A 176 -9.25 18.77 -10.16
C GLU A 176 -8.41 19.90 -9.57
N ILE A 177 -7.32 19.50 -8.91
CA ILE A 177 -6.18 20.36 -8.59
C ILE A 177 -5.00 19.85 -9.41
N HIS A 178 -4.30 20.76 -10.08
CA HIS A 178 -3.25 20.43 -11.03
C HIS A 178 -1.84 20.65 -10.46
N PHE A 179 -0.90 19.94 -11.02
CA PHE A 179 0.53 20.19 -10.87
C PHE A 179 0.86 21.68 -11.16
N PRO A 180 1.74 22.33 -10.37
CA PRO A 180 2.66 21.73 -9.39
C PRO A 180 2.08 21.60 -7.96
N HIS A 181 0.82 21.92 -7.74
CA HIS A 181 0.19 21.89 -6.42
C HIS A 181 -0.28 20.46 -6.10
N SER A 182 0.39 19.78 -5.16
CA SER A 182 0.14 18.39 -4.82
C SER A 182 0.38 18.11 -3.33
N LEU A 183 -0.59 17.45 -2.67
CA LEU A 183 -0.42 16.96 -1.30
C LEU A 183 0.60 15.81 -1.25
N GLY A 184 0.61 14.94 -2.25
CA GLY A 184 1.59 13.86 -2.35
C GLY A 184 3.00 14.39 -2.46
N LEU A 185 3.26 15.35 -3.39
CA LEU A 185 4.58 15.95 -3.54
C LEU A 185 4.98 16.80 -2.33
N LEU A 186 4.05 17.48 -1.66
CA LEU A 186 4.32 18.16 -0.39
C LEU A 186 4.79 17.16 0.67
N TYR A 187 4.08 16.05 0.85
CA TYR A 187 4.47 15.01 1.80
C TYR A 187 5.82 14.38 1.44
N SER A 188 6.06 14.13 0.15
CA SER A 188 7.34 13.64 -0.37
C SER A 188 8.48 14.63 -0.18
N ALA A 189 8.22 15.96 -0.26
CA ALA A 189 9.23 16.98 0.01
C ALA A 189 9.69 16.96 1.49
N LEU A 190 8.75 16.77 2.44
CA LEU A 190 9.09 16.60 3.87
C LEU A 190 9.72 15.22 4.14
N THR A 191 9.34 14.17 3.38
CA THR A 191 10.00 12.87 3.40
C THR A 191 11.46 12.99 3.01
N TYR A 192 11.75 13.68 1.91
CA TYR A 192 13.11 14.00 1.48
C TYR A 192 13.85 14.84 2.53
N TYR A 193 13.20 15.89 3.08
CA TYR A 193 13.81 16.77 4.07
C TYR A 193 14.21 16.04 5.36
N THR A 194 13.43 15.05 5.77
CA THR A 194 13.75 14.17 6.89
C THR A 194 14.74 13.05 6.55
N GLY A 195 15.31 13.06 5.34
CA GLY A 195 16.36 12.15 4.87
C GLY A 195 15.88 10.75 4.52
N PHE A 196 14.58 10.59 4.22
CA PHE A 196 14.05 9.33 3.70
C PHE A 196 13.92 9.38 2.18
N LYS A 197 14.01 8.21 1.53
CA LYS A 197 13.89 8.07 0.08
C LYS A 197 12.44 8.36 -0.35
N VAL A 198 12.27 9.27 -1.31
CA VAL A 198 10.96 9.60 -1.91
C VAL A 198 10.39 8.38 -2.65
N ASN A 199 9.06 8.26 -2.71
CA ASN A 199 8.27 7.15 -3.26
C ASN A 199 8.39 5.83 -2.50
N SER A 200 9.18 5.79 -1.43
CA SER A 200 9.33 4.60 -0.59
C SER A 200 9.49 4.90 0.90
N GLY A 201 9.60 6.16 1.30
CA GLY A 201 9.83 6.58 2.68
C GLY A 201 8.67 7.31 3.34
N GLU A 202 7.61 7.63 2.61
CA GLU A 202 6.43 8.36 3.11
C GLU A 202 5.79 7.65 4.30
N TYR A 203 5.70 6.32 4.25
CA TYR A 203 5.17 5.52 5.37
C TYR A 203 6.10 5.56 6.62
N LYS A 204 7.41 5.87 6.46
CA LYS A 204 8.34 6.05 7.58
C LYS A 204 8.05 7.38 8.29
N VAL A 205 7.79 8.45 7.52
CA VAL A 205 7.37 9.75 8.06
C VAL A 205 6.05 9.62 8.80
N MET A 206 5.05 8.93 8.22
CA MET A 206 3.78 8.63 8.88
C MET A 206 3.98 7.86 10.20
N GLY A 207 4.86 6.86 10.23
CA GLY A 207 5.18 6.09 11.43
C GLY A 207 6.03 6.85 12.46
N LEU A 208 6.77 7.89 12.03
CA LEU A 208 7.58 8.74 12.90
C LEU A 208 6.75 9.87 13.55
N ALA A 209 5.67 10.30 12.91
CA ALA A 209 4.86 11.43 13.35
C ALA A 209 4.39 11.36 14.81
N PRO A 210 3.91 10.23 15.37
CA PRO A 210 3.48 10.14 16.76
C PRO A 210 4.59 10.31 17.80
N TYR A 211 5.85 10.27 17.41
CA TYR A 211 6.98 10.50 18.31
C TYR A 211 7.30 11.99 18.52
N GLY A 212 6.80 12.88 17.66
CA GLY A 212 7.00 14.31 17.70
C GLY A 212 5.73 15.10 18.09
N GLU A 213 5.87 16.43 18.11
CA GLU A 213 4.78 17.38 18.27
C GLU A 213 4.63 18.22 16.99
N PRO A 214 3.41 18.63 16.58
CA PRO A 214 3.19 19.36 15.32
C PRO A 214 3.57 20.86 15.42
N ARG A 215 4.76 21.17 15.95
CA ARG A 215 5.24 22.53 16.24
C ARG A 215 5.39 23.40 15.01
N TYR A 216 5.64 22.77 13.85
CA TYR A 216 5.85 23.46 12.57
C TYR A 216 4.60 23.46 11.67
N ALA A 217 3.46 22.89 12.11
CA ALA A 217 2.25 22.83 11.29
C ALA A 217 1.75 24.22 10.86
N LYS A 218 1.76 25.19 11.81
CA LYS A 218 1.39 26.58 11.51
C LYS A 218 2.36 27.22 10.51
N LEU A 219 3.67 26.99 10.67
CA LEU A 219 4.71 27.50 9.76
C LEU A 219 4.52 26.95 8.34
N ILE A 220 4.17 25.65 8.21
CA ILE A 220 3.88 25.02 6.93
C ILE A 220 2.66 25.68 6.26
N LEU A 221 1.56 25.89 7.00
CA LEU A 221 0.35 26.52 6.49
C LEU A 221 0.52 28.02 6.16
N GLU A 222 1.40 28.73 6.85
CA GLU A 222 1.65 30.15 6.60
C GLU A 222 2.59 30.40 5.42
N HIS A 223 3.52 29.47 5.13
CA HIS A 223 4.58 29.70 4.15
C HIS A 223 4.61 28.72 2.98
N LEU A 224 4.21 27.48 3.18
CA LEU A 224 4.34 26.45 2.13
C LEU A 224 3.01 26.13 1.46
N VAL A 225 1.88 26.25 2.16
CA VAL A 225 0.56 25.81 1.69
C VAL A 225 -0.51 26.84 2.00
N ASP A 226 -1.06 27.46 0.98
CA ASP A 226 -2.30 28.23 1.09
C ASP A 226 -3.49 27.26 1.02
N LEU A 227 -3.99 26.81 2.19
CA LEU A 227 -5.08 25.84 2.34
C LEU A 227 -6.41 26.57 2.61
N LYS A 228 -7.35 26.46 1.67
CA LYS A 228 -8.67 27.11 1.75
C LYS A 228 -9.65 26.31 2.63
N PRO A 229 -10.77 26.94 3.06
CA PRO A 229 -11.80 26.26 3.86
C PRO A 229 -12.45 25.05 3.17
N ASP A 230 -12.54 25.06 1.83
CA ASP A 230 -13.08 23.97 1.01
C ASP A 230 -12.07 22.84 0.74
N GLY A 231 -10.86 22.96 1.27
CA GLY A 231 -9.78 22.00 1.08
C GLY A 231 -8.96 22.23 -0.18
N SER A 232 -9.35 23.14 -1.08
CA SER A 232 -8.50 23.53 -2.20
C SER A 232 -7.21 24.19 -1.66
N PHE A 233 -6.11 24.01 -2.36
CA PHE A 233 -4.81 24.48 -1.88
C PHE A 233 -3.88 24.89 -3.01
N ARG A 234 -2.91 25.73 -2.66
CA ARG A 234 -1.76 26.07 -3.49
C ARG A 234 -0.48 25.99 -2.68
N LEU A 235 0.58 25.48 -3.29
CA LEU A 235 1.93 25.48 -2.72
C LEU A 235 2.69 26.74 -3.16
N ASP A 236 3.48 27.34 -2.26
CA ASP A 236 4.44 28.36 -2.65
C ASP A 236 5.67 27.68 -3.25
N MET A 237 5.70 27.63 -4.59
CA MET A 237 6.74 26.97 -5.36
C MET A 237 8.15 27.58 -5.19
N SER A 238 8.27 28.71 -4.51
CA SER A 238 9.58 29.32 -4.21
C SER A 238 10.41 28.53 -3.19
N TYR A 239 9.81 27.59 -2.47
CA TYR A 239 10.46 26.70 -1.49
C TYR A 239 10.82 25.33 -2.05
N PHE A 240 10.24 24.94 -3.19
CA PHE A 240 10.37 23.60 -3.76
C PHE A 240 11.22 23.63 -5.03
N ASP A 241 11.86 22.51 -5.31
CA ASP A 241 12.75 22.36 -6.47
C ASP A 241 12.34 21.23 -7.42
N TYR A 242 11.31 20.47 -7.08
CA TYR A 242 10.91 19.26 -7.80
C TYR A 242 10.35 19.50 -9.21
N CYS A 243 9.98 20.74 -9.55
CA CYS A 243 9.49 21.05 -10.91
C CYS A 243 10.56 20.90 -11.97
N THR A 244 11.77 21.39 -11.68
CA THR A 244 12.88 21.47 -12.64
C THR A 244 14.25 21.18 -12.02
N GLY A 245 14.31 20.96 -10.70
CA GLY A 245 15.55 20.65 -9.99
C GLY A 245 15.82 19.14 -9.90
N LEU A 246 16.90 18.81 -9.20
CA LEU A 246 17.30 17.43 -8.88
C LEU A 246 17.02 17.04 -7.42
N THR A 247 16.44 17.97 -6.66
CA THR A 247 16.06 17.83 -5.25
C THR A 247 14.58 18.17 -5.07
N MET A 248 13.99 17.78 -3.94
CA MET A 248 12.60 18.13 -3.66
C MET A 248 12.46 19.53 -3.08
N THR A 249 13.45 19.99 -2.30
CA THR A 249 13.44 21.27 -1.59
C THR A 249 14.72 22.06 -1.89
N ASN A 250 14.71 23.37 -1.65
CA ASN A 250 15.84 24.26 -1.87
C ASN A 250 16.35 24.89 -0.55
N GLU A 251 17.35 25.78 -0.64
CA GLU A 251 17.94 26.47 0.51
C GLU A 251 16.93 27.35 1.28
N ARG A 252 15.94 27.91 0.59
CA ARG A 252 14.90 28.73 1.23
C ARG A 252 14.04 27.87 2.16
N PHE A 253 13.75 26.62 1.76
CA PHE A 253 13.07 25.64 2.60
C PHE A 253 13.91 25.31 3.85
N ALA A 254 15.20 25.04 3.71
CA ALA A 254 16.09 24.76 4.83
C ALA A 254 16.19 25.95 5.80
N LYS A 255 16.24 27.18 5.29
CA LYS A 255 16.25 28.42 6.11
C LYS A 255 14.94 28.62 6.86
N LEU A 256 13.80 28.25 6.28
CA LEU A 256 12.48 28.35 6.94
C LEU A 256 12.41 27.51 8.22
N PHE A 257 12.95 26.31 8.20
CA PHE A 257 12.96 25.41 9.35
C PHE A 257 14.21 25.52 10.23
N GLY A 258 15.21 26.27 9.79
CA GLY A 258 16.44 26.50 10.54
C GLY A 258 17.44 25.34 10.54
N ALA A 259 17.26 24.35 9.67
CA ALA A 259 18.15 23.19 9.56
C ALA A 259 18.30 22.72 8.10
N PRO A 260 19.44 22.11 7.71
CA PRO A 260 19.60 21.50 6.39
C PRO A 260 18.78 20.20 6.25
N VAL A 261 18.66 19.69 5.02
CA VAL A 261 18.17 18.36 4.74
C VAL A 261 19.00 17.32 5.50
N ARG A 262 18.36 16.37 6.19
CA ARG A 262 19.05 15.28 6.90
C ARG A 262 19.70 14.32 5.92
N SER A 263 20.95 13.97 6.13
CA SER A 263 21.58 12.86 5.42
C SER A 263 21.06 11.50 5.94
N PRO A 264 20.84 10.50 5.07
CA PRO A 264 20.27 9.20 5.47
C PRO A 264 21.01 8.46 6.59
N ASP A 265 22.31 8.69 6.72
CA ASP A 265 23.20 8.10 7.74
C ASP A 265 23.16 8.83 9.09
N GLN A 266 22.62 10.05 9.15
CA GLN A 266 22.47 10.79 10.39
C GLN A 266 21.33 10.23 11.25
N LEU A 267 21.48 10.33 12.58
CA LEU A 267 20.42 9.95 13.52
C LEU A 267 19.20 10.87 13.42
N LEU A 268 18.02 10.30 13.63
CA LEU A 268 16.80 11.07 13.82
C LEU A 268 16.86 11.82 15.16
N THR A 269 16.49 13.09 15.13
CA THR A 269 16.44 13.95 16.32
C THR A 269 14.98 14.36 16.60
N PRO A 270 14.68 14.94 17.78
CA PRO A 270 13.36 15.50 18.07
C PRO A 270 12.85 16.46 17.00
N PHE A 271 13.72 17.25 16.38
CA PHE A 271 13.38 18.14 15.27
C PHE A 271 12.75 17.36 14.08
N HIS A 272 13.32 16.24 13.67
CA HIS A 272 12.80 15.43 12.57
C HIS A 272 11.46 14.77 12.90
N MET A 273 11.25 14.41 14.17
CA MET A 273 9.98 13.89 14.69
C MET A 273 8.89 14.97 14.65
N ASP A 274 9.23 16.20 15.07
CA ASP A 274 8.32 17.35 15.04
C ASP A 274 7.97 17.76 13.60
N ILE A 275 8.91 17.66 12.65
CA ILE A 275 8.64 17.86 11.22
C ILE A 275 7.67 16.78 10.71
N ALA A 276 7.89 15.51 11.05
CA ALA A 276 6.99 14.41 10.66
C ALA A 276 5.58 14.59 11.26
N ALA A 277 5.47 14.94 12.53
CA ALA A 277 4.20 15.26 13.18
C ALA A 277 3.50 16.46 12.51
N SER A 278 4.27 17.47 12.14
CA SER A 278 3.74 18.70 11.53
C SER A 278 3.18 18.47 10.14
N ILE A 279 3.89 17.74 9.26
CA ILE A 279 3.36 17.44 7.93
C ILE A 279 2.16 16.50 8.00
N GLN A 280 2.14 15.54 8.93
CA GLN A 280 0.97 14.68 9.13
C GLN A 280 -0.24 15.51 9.56
N ALA A 281 -0.09 16.46 10.49
CA ALA A 281 -1.18 17.33 10.93
C ALA A 281 -1.72 18.22 9.79
N VAL A 282 -0.84 18.74 8.92
CA VAL A 282 -1.23 19.54 7.74
C VAL A 282 -1.96 18.68 6.71
N LEU A 283 -1.47 17.47 6.43
CA LEU A 283 -2.13 16.54 5.53
C LEU A 283 -3.52 16.16 6.03
N ASP A 284 -3.63 15.82 7.32
CA ASP A 284 -4.90 15.46 7.95
C ASP A 284 -5.94 16.58 7.80
N GLU A 285 -5.54 17.83 8.08
CA GLU A 285 -6.43 18.99 7.93
C GLU A 285 -6.85 19.22 6.46
N ALA A 286 -5.91 19.09 5.52
CA ALA A 286 -6.22 19.24 4.10
C ALA A 286 -7.21 18.16 3.62
N VAL A 287 -6.97 16.90 3.97
CA VAL A 287 -7.85 15.77 3.61
C VAL A 287 -9.23 15.91 4.25
N LEU A 288 -9.31 16.32 5.53
CA LEU A 288 -10.58 16.56 6.20
C LEU A 288 -11.39 17.69 5.54
N ARG A 289 -10.74 18.80 5.14
CA ARG A 289 -11.45 19.88 4.42
C ARG A 289 -11.94 19.41 3.06
N LEU A 290 -11.12 18.70 2.29
CA LEU A 290 -11.49 18.14 1.00
C LEU A 290 -12.71 17.21 1.12
N THR A 291 -12.69 16.27 2.07
CA THR A 291 -13.77 15.30 2.27
C THR A 291 -15.06 15.96 2.78
N ARG A 292 -14.96 16.93 3.69
CA ARG A 292 -16.13 17.72 4.16
C ARG A 292 -16.76 18.52 3.04
N SER A 293 -15.96 19.18 2.22
CA SER A 293 -16.42 19.93 1.04
C SER A 293 -17.07 18.99 0.02
N LEU A 294 -16.46 17.83 -0.25
CA LEU A 294 -16.98 16.83 -1.15
C LEU A 294 -18.33 16.27 -0.67
N ALA A 295 -18.45 15.93 0.62
CA ALA A 295 -19.70 15.48 1.23
C ALA A 295 -20.82 16.53 1.09
N SER A 296 -20.51 17.80 1.41
CA SER A 296 -21.47 18.91 1.31
C SER A 296 -21.95 19.17 -0.12
N ARG A 297 -21.06 19.03 -1.11
CA ARG A 297 -21.38 19.28 -2.53
C ARG A 297 -22.15 18.16 -3.18
N THR A 298 -21.84 16.91 -2.83
CA THR A 298 -22.41 15.74 -3.49
C THR A 298 -23.63 15.17 -2.78
N GLY A 299 -23.73 15.39 -1.47
CA GLY A 299 -24.73 14.72 -0.63
C GLY A 299 -24.56 13.19 -0.59
N ALA A 300 -23.41 12.67 -1.03
CA ALA A 300 -23.15 11.24 -1.07
C ALA A 300 -22.97 10.68 0.34
N ARG A 301 -23.53 9.48 0.58
CA ARG A 301 -23.37 8.77 1.86
C ARG A 301 -22.05 8.01 1.94
N ASN A 302 -21.49 7.60 0.79
CA ASN A 302 -20.33 6.75 0.68
C ASN A 302 -19.18 7.49 0.02
N LEU A 303 -17.94 7.19 0.47
CA LEU A 303 -16.71 7.73 -0.06
C LEU A 303 -15.79 6.59 -0.52
N CYS A 304 -15.23 6.72 -1.74
CA CYS A 304 -14.14 5.89 -2.23
C CYS A 304 -12.84 6.70 -2.30
N LEU A 305 -11.71 6.11 -1.89
CA LEU A 305 -10.38 6.74 -1.88
C LEU A 305 -9.39 5.96 -2.73
N ALA A 306 -8.60 6.68 -3.55
CA ALA A 306 -7.47 6.15 -4.32
C ALA A 306 -6.36 7.20 -4.50
N GLY A 307 -5.26 6.82 -5.19
CA GLY A 307 -4.03 7.59 -5.30
C GLY A 307 -3.07 7.30 -4.14
N GLY A 308 -1.80 7.58 -4.32
CA GLY A 308 -0.75 7.27 -3.33
C GLY A 308 -1.00 7.83 -1.94
N VAL A 309 -1.64 9.01 -1.82
CA VAL A 309 -1.99 9.62 -0.53
C VAL A 309 -3.07 8.83 0.23
N ALA A 310 -3.93 8.08 -0.46
CA ALA A 310 -4.92 7.21 0.18
C ALA A 310 -4.29 6.01 0.94
N LEU A 311 -2.98 5.76 0.80
CA LEU A 311 -2.23 4.84 1.65
C LEU A 311 -1.91 5.43 3.04
N ASN A 312 -2.21 6.72 3.28
CA ASN A 312 -2.06 7.33 4.59
C ASN A 312 -3.22 6.94 5.51
N CYS A 313 -3.04 5.81 6.20
CA CYS A 313 -4.05 5.22 7.07
C CYS A 313 -4.42 6.11 8.28
N VAL A 314 -3.56 7.06 8.68
CA VAL A 314 -3.83 8.02 9.76
C VAL A 314 -4.89 9.03 9.30
N ALA A 315 -4.70 9.64 8.13
CA ALA A 315 -5.69 10.54 7.53
C ALA A 315 -7.03 9.81 7.28
N ASN A 316 -6.98 8.59 6.73
CA ASN A 316 -8.17 7.78 6.49
C ASN A 316 -8.98 7.50 7.76
N GLY A 317 -8.30 7.14 8.87
CA GLY A 317 -8.94 6.96 10.16
C GLY A 317 -9.61 8.24 10.69
N LYS A 318 -9.01 9.41 10.45
CA LYS A 318 -9.62 10.71 10.81
C LYS A 318 -10.84 11.02 9.95
N VAL A 319 -10.81 10.73 8.66
CA VAL A 319 -11.96 10.90 7.76
C VAL A 319 -13.14 10.01 8.20
N LEU A 320 -12.87 8.76 8.58
CA LEU A 320 -13.91 7.86 9.11
C LEU A 320 -14.55 8.44 10.38
N ARG A 321 -13.73 8.87 11.36
CA ARG A 321 -14.21 9.45 12.62
C ARG A 321 -14.88 10.81 12.47
N ASP A 322 -14.57 11.58 11.41
CA ASP A 322 -15.25 12.86 11.11
C ASP A 322 -16.74 12.66 10.77
N GLY A 323 -17.14 11.48 10.32
CA GLY A 323 -18.53 11.07 10.14
C GLY A 323 -19.31 11.86 9.09
N LYS A 324 -18.63 12.54 8.15
CA LYS A 324 -19.29 13.24 7.04
C LYS A 324 -19.77 12.30 5.95
N PHE A 325 -19.14 11.14 5.84
CA PHE A 325 -19.60 10.01 5.08
C PHE A 325 -19.97 8.88 6.03
N GLU A 326 -21.05 8.17 5.73
CA GLU A 326 -21.49 7.02 6.53
C GLU A 326 -20.53 5.83 6.37
N ASN A 327 -20.01 5.65 5.15
CA ASN A 327 -19.12 4.55 4.81
C ASN A 327 -17.94 5.04 3.98
N ILE A 328 -16.78 4.41 4.19
CA ILE A 328 -15.56 4.67 3.44
C ILE A 328 -15.03 3.35 2.88
N TRP A 329 -14.64 3.36 1.61
CA TRP A 329 -13.93 2.26 0.97
C TRP A 329 -12.62 2.76 0.35
N ILE A 330 -11.54 2.06 0.61
CA ILE A 330 -10.19 2.47 0.19
C ILE A 330 -9.61 1.36 -0.67
N GLN A 331 -9.15 1.70 -1.88
CA GLN A 331 -8.50 0.75 -2.77
C GLN A 331 -7.26 0.13 -2.07
N PRO A 332 -7.19 -1.21 -1.90
CA PRO A 332 -6.03 -1.85 -1.26
C PRO A 332 -4.70 -1.58 -1.95
N ALA A 333 -4.71 -1.47 -3.27
CA ALA A 333 -3.57 -1.06 -4.09
C ALA A 333 -3.72 0.40 -4.56
N ALA A 334 -3.95 1.34 -3.61
CA ALA A 334 -4.32 2.72 -3.93
C ALA A 334 -3.28 3.50 -4.75
N GLY A 335 -1.99 3.11 -4.74
CA GLY A 335 -0.96 3.68 -5.61
C GLY A 335 -1.07 3.20 -7.06
N ASP A 336 -0.02 3.45 -7.85
CA ASP A 336 0.03 3.22 -9.31
C ASP A 336 -0.25 1.77 -9.73
N ALA A 337 0.06 0.78 -8.88
CA ALA A 337 -0.26 -0.63 -9.17
C ALA A 337 -1.77 -0.84 -9.39
N GLY A 338 -2.62 -0.17 -8.60
CA GLY A 338 -4.07 -0.21 -8.76
C GLY A 338 -4.56 0.45 -10.05
N GLY A 339 -3.75 1.31 -10.67
CA GLY A 339 -4.01 1.88 -11.98
C GLY A 339 -4.22 0.82 -13.06
N ALA A 340 -3.57 -0.35 -12.94
CA ALA A 340 -3.82 -1.48 -13.85
C ALA A 340 -5.27 -1.98 -13.74
N VAL A 341 -5.77 -2.18 -12.52
CA VAL A 341 -7.17 -2.57 -12.27
C VAL A 341 -8.12 -1.48 -12.78
N GLY A 342 -7.83 -0.21 -12.43
CA GLY A 342 -8.68 0.91 -12.80
C GLY A 342 -8.76 1.16 -14.30
N ALA A 343 -7.65 1.08 -15.02
CA ALA A 343 -7.64 1.21 -16.48
C ALA A 343 -8.49 0.14 -17.16
N ALA A 344 -8.39 -1.12 -16.71
CA ALA A 344 -9.20 -2.20 -17.23
C ALA A 344 -10.70 -2.00 -16.95
N LEU A 345 -11.06 -1.60 -15.72
CA LEU A 345 -12.45 -1.34 -15.33
C LEU A 345 -13.01 -0.11 -16.05
N ALA A 346 -12.25 0.98 -16.20
CA ALA A 346 -12.66 2.15 -16.97
C ALA A 346 -12.89 1.78 -18.45
N ALA A 347 -12.01 0.96 -19.04
CA ALA A 347 -12.19 0.46 -20.39
C ALA A 347 -13.48 -0.36 -20.53
N PHE A 348 -13.79 -1.25 -19.59
CA PHE A 348 -15.01 -2.05 -19.61
C PHE A 348 -16.26 -1.21 -19.42
N HIS A 349 -16.34 -0.44 -18.35
CA HIS A 349 -17.59 0.26 -17.98
C HIS A 349 -17.84 1.51 -18.80
N GLN A 350 -16.82 2.36 -19.01
CA GLN A 350 -17.00 3.66 -19.67
C GLN A 350 -16.78 3.60 -21.18
N PHE A 351 -15.70 2.95 -21.65
CA PHE A 351 -15.38 2.96 -23.07
C PHE A 351 -16.18 1.91 -23.86
N LYS A 352 -16.56 0.79 -23.21
CA LYS A 352 -17.32 -0.30 -23.83
C LYS A 352 -18.77 -0.39 -23.35
N GLY A 353 -19.18 0.40 -22.36
CA GLY A 353 -20.55 0.43 -21.85
C GLY A 353 -20.98 -0.84 -21.12
N GLY A 354 -20.02 -1.58 -20.58
CA GLY A 354 -20.29 -2.80 -19.80
C GLY A 354 -21.08 -2.49 -18.53
N PRO A 355 -22.08 -3.33 -18.15
CA PRO A 355 -22.88 -3.11 -16.95
C PRO A 355 -22.04 -3.36 -15.70
N ARG A 356 -22.23 -2.53 -14.67
CA ARG A 356 -21.66 -2.78 -13.35
C ARG A 356 -22.56 -3.71 -12.55
N ARG A 357 -21.93 -4.69 -11.90
CA ARG A 357 -22.56 -5.56 -10.91
C ARG A 357 -21.96 -5.21 -9.56
N VAL A 358 -22.75 -4.63 -8.67
CA VAL A 358 -22.32 -4.38 -7.29
C VAL A 358 -22.46 -5.68 -6.52
N ALA A 359 -21.43 -6.08 -5.79
CA ALA A 359 -21.51 -7.21 -4.87
C ALA A 359 -22.51 -6.84 -3.77
N THR A 360 -23.72 -7.38 -3.84
CA THR A 360 -24.72 -7.21 -2.77
C THR A 360 -24.62 -8.36 -1.81
N THR A 361 -24.86 -8.10 -0.52
CA THR A 361 -24.87 -9.10 0.55
C THR A 361 -25.87 -10.24 0.31
N ASP A 362 -26.87 -10.03 -0.54
CA ASP A 362 -27.93 -11.00 -0.85
C ASP A 362 -27.64 -11.94 -2.03
N GLY A 363 -26.51 -11.78 -2.72
CA GLY A 363 -26.20 -12.54 -3.94
C GLY A 363 -24.74 -12.92 -4.13
N ALA A 364 -23.87 -12.68 -3.17
CA ALA A 364 -22.46 -13.10 -3.22
C ALA A 364 -22.37 -14.62 -3.11
N THR A 365 -22.13 -15.28 -4.24
CA THR A 365 -21.93 -16.75 -4.31
C THR A 365 -20.57 -17.19 -3.76
N ASP A 366 -19.67 -16.25 -3.45
CA ASP A 366 -18.27 -16.48 -3.11
C ASP A 366 -17.78 -15.74 -1.84
N GLY A 367 -18.67 -15.20 -0.98
CA GLY A 367 -18.29 -14.56 0.30
C GLY A 367 -17.54 -13.21 0.14
N ALA A 368 -17.44 -12.67 -1.07
CA ALA A 368 -16.75 -11.40 -1.30
C ALA A 368 -17.65 -10.21 -0.89
N THR A 369 -17.17 -9.37 0.02
CA THR A 369 -17.83 -8.14 0.45
C THR A 369 -17.66 -7.00 -0.56
N ASP A 370 -16.70 -7.11 -1.48
CA ASP A 370 -16.41 -6.17 -2.56
C ASP A 370 -15.72 -6.86 -3.76
N GLY A 371 -15.50 -6.12 -4.85
CA GLY A 371 -14.91 -6.64 -6.08
C GLY A 371 -13.40 -6.96 -6.01
N MET A 372 -12.71 -6.60 -4.90
CA MET A 372 -11.30 -6.94 -4.71
C MET A 372 -11.08 -8.32 -4.07
N SER A 373 -12.14 -8.98 -3.61
CA SER A 373 -12.07 -10.34 -3.03
C SER A 373 -10.98 -10.48 -1.95
N GLY A 374 -10.96 -9.55 -0.99
CA GLY A 374 -9.94 -9.51 0.07
C GLY A 374 -8.53 -9.13 -0.41
N ALA A 375 -8.39 -8.64 -1.64
CA ALA A 375 -7.14 -8.38 -2.37
C ALA A 375 -6.36 -9.67 -2.76
N PHE A 376 -6.91 -10.87 -2.59
CA PHE A 376 -6.26 -12.14 -2.92
C PHE A 376 -6.36 -12.45 -4.42
N LEU A 377 -5.63 -11.71 -5.23
CA LEU A 377 -5.70 -11.73 -6.69
C LEU A 377 -4.41 -12.25 -7.36
N GLY A 378 -3.34 -12.42 -6.59
CA GLY A 378 -2.03 -12.84 -7.06
C GLY A 378 -1.82 -14.36 -7.12
N PRO A 379 -0.59 -14.84 -7.34
CA PRO A 379 -0.24 -16.25 -7.49
C PRO A 379 -0.62 -17.13 -6.31
N GLU A 380 -1.05 -18.35 -6.63
CA GLU A 380 -1.33 -19.44 -5.71
C GLU A 380 -0.57 -20.70 -6.15
N PHE A 381 -0.30 -21.58 -5.22
CA PHE A 381 0.39 -22.86 -5.46
C PHE A 381 -0.41 -23.99 -4.82
N SER A 382 -0.56 -25.07 -5.54
CA SER A 382 -1.17 -26.31 -5.01
C SER A 382 -0.26 -26.93 -3.94
N GLN A 383 -0.84 -27.77 -3.06
CA GLN A 383 -0.08 -28.44 -2.01
C GLN A 383 1.09 -29.27 -2.58
N GLY A 384 0.86 -29.99 -3.70
CA GLY A 384 1.91 -30.78 -4.35
C GLY A 384 3.05 -29.93 -4.93
N GLU A 385 2.74 -28.77 -5.52
CA GLU A 385 3.76 -27.81 -5.97
C GLU A 385 4.56 -27.24 -4.79
N ILE A 386 3.90 -26.92 -3.67
CA ILE A 386 4.56 -26.41 -2.46
C ILE A 386 5.58 -27.44 -1.95
N GLU A 387 5.17 -28.71 -1.81
CA GLU A 387 6.04 -29.79 -1.34
C GLU A 387 7.24 -29.99 -2.27
N GLN A 388 6.99 -30.06 -3.59
CA GLN A 388 8.04 -30.22 -4.59
C GLN A 388 9.06 -29.06 -4.56
N ARG A 389 8.57 -27.83 -4.50
CA ARG A 389 9.40 -26.61 -4.51
C ARG A 389 10.22 -26.45 -3.22
N LEU A 390 9.60 -26.72 -2.06
CA LEU A 390 10.32 -26.70 -0.78
C LEU A 390 11.40 -27.78 -0.71
N ALA A 391 11.09 -29.00 -1.16
CA ALA A 391 12.06 -30.09 -1.22
C ALA A 391 13.24 -29.76 -2.18
N ALA A 392 12.96 -29.20 -3.35
CA ALA A 392 13.97 -28.77 -4.31
C ALA A 392 14.86 -27.64 -3.74
N ALA A 393 14.30 -26.76 -2.89
CA ALA A 393 15.05 -25.72 -2.18
C ALA A 393 15.88 -26.26 -0.98
N GLY A 394 15.77 -27.56 -0.65
CA GLY A 394 16.45 -28.21 0.47
C GLY A 394 15.75 -28.04 1.82
N GLY A 395 14.48 -27.63 1.82
CA GLY A 395 13.67 -27.48 3.04
C GLY A 395 13.31 -28.84 3.65
N ARG A 396 13.42 -28.93 4.97
CA ARG A 396 12.92 -30.08 5.77
C ARG A 396 11.59 -29.67 6.40
N PHE A 397 10.52 -30.43 6.11
CA PHE A 397 9.18 -30.11 6.55
C PHE A 397 8.39 -31.36 6.92
N SER A 398 7.38 -31.16 7.75
CA SER A 398 6.31 -32.12 7.99
C SER A 398 5.03 -31.63 7.30
N VAL A 399 4.30 -32.52 6.63
CA VAL A 399 2.99 -32.22 6.07
C VAL A 399 1.92 -32.60 7.08
N LEU A 400 1.15 -31.63 7.55
CA LEU A 400 0.08 -31.82 8.52
C LEU A 400 -1.29 -31.67 7.86
N ASN A 401 -2.33 -32.26 8.46
CA ASN A 401 -3.69 -31.88 8.09
C ASN A 401 -3.97 -30.44 8.56
N GLU A 402 -5.02 -29.83 8.06
CA GLU A 402 -5.30 -28.41 8.32
C GLU A 402 -5.52 -28.11 9.82
N ALA A 403 -6.22 -28.98 10.55
CA ALA A 403 -6.49 -28.77 11.97
C ALA A 403 -5.21 -28.82 12.81
N ASP A 404 -4.35 -29.80 12.55
CA ASP A 404 -3.06 -29.94 13.25
C ASP A 404 -2.09 -28.82 12.88
N MET A 405 -2.08 -28.37 11.61
CA MET A 405 -1.27 -27.24 11.16
C MET A 405 -1.69 -25.94 11.85
N ILE A 406 -2.99 -25.65 11.94
CA ILE A 406 -3.54 -24.48 12.66
C ILE A 406 -3.19 -24.56 14.14
N GLY A 407 -3.45 -25.70 14.81
CA GLY A 407 -3.14 -25.90 16.23
C GLY A 407 -1.65 -25.74 16.54
N THR A 408 -0.77 -26.33 15.71
CA THR A 408 0.69 -26.19 15.83
C THR A 408 1.12 -24.73 15.67
N THR A 409 0.56 -24.02 14.70
CA THR A 409 0.89 -22.62 14.45
C THR A 409 0.40 -21.72 15.60
N ALA A 410 -0.85 -21.92 16.07
CA ALA A 410 -1.39 -21.16 17.20
C ALA A 410 -0.58 -21.38 18.49
N LYS A 411 -0.17 -22.62 18.74
CA LYS A 411 0.70 -22.96 19.89
C LYS A 411 2.06 -22.27 19.78
N ALA A 412 2.72 -22.31 18.61
CA ALA A 412 3.99 -21.63 18.38
C ALA A 412 3.88 -20.10 18.64
N LEU A 413 2.80 -19.48 18.18
CA LEU A 413 2.53 -18.06 18.45
C LEU A 413 2.34 -17.79 19.94
N THR A 414 1.61 -18.68 20.67
CA THR A 414 1.44 -18.59 22.13
C THR A 414 2.76 -18.69 22.87
N ASP A 415 3.69 -19.49 22.36
CA ASP A 415 5.06 -19.62 22.88
C ASP A 415 5.98 -18.47 22.47
N GLN A 416 5.41 -17.37 21.91
CA GLN A 416 6.06 -16.15 21.47
C GLN A 416 7.08 -16.34 20.31
N LEU A 417 6.91 -17.39 19.50
CA LEU A 417 7.71 -17.62 18.31
C LEU A 417 7.23 -16.73 17.15
N ALA A 418 8.17 -16.30 16.31
CA ALA A 418 7.89 -15.58 15.09
C ALA A 418 7.63 -16.54 13.93
N VAL A 419 6.47 -16.44 13.30
CA VAL A 419 6.00 -17.39 12.29
C VAL A 419 5.92 -16.74 10.91
N GLY A 420 6.60 -17.32 9.91
CA GLY A 420 6.36 -17.05 8.50
C GLY A 420 5.10 -17.81 8.06
N TRP A 421 4.11 -17.10 7.49
CA TRP A 421 2.82 -17.62 7.09
C TRP A 421 2.56 -17.38 5.61
N PHE A 422 2.47 -18.45 4.83
CA PHE A 422 2.30 -18.42 3.37
C PHE A 422 1.13 -19.32 2.97
N GLN A 423 0.00 -18.71 2.55
CA GLN A 423 -1.26 -19.41 2.31
C GLN A 423 -2.00 -18.86 1.10
N GLY A 424 -2.64 -19.73 0.32
CA GLY A 424 -3.55 -19.40 -0.77
C GLY A 424 -3.00 -18.39 -1.78
N ARG A 425 -3.91 -17.61 -2.37
CA ARG A 425 -3.57 -16.55 -3.34
C ARG A 425 -2.87 -15.38 -2.66
N MET A 426 -1.84 -14.83 -3.31
CA MET A 426 -1.10 -13.67 -2.84
C MET A 426 -1.94 -12.39 -2.89
N GLU A 427 -1.71 -11.48 -1.96
CA GLU A 427 -2.33 -10.16 -1.94
C GLU A 427 -1.83 -9.28 -3.10
N PHE A 428 -2.75 -8.52 -3.72
CA PHE A 428 -2.46 -7.43 -4.64
C PHE A 428 -2.48 -6.09 -3.91
N GLY A 429 -1.32 -5.44 -3.82
CA GLY A 429 -1.12 -4.19 -3.09
C GLY A 429 0.07 -4.24 -2.12
N PRO A 430 0.33 -3.14 -1.38
CA PRO A 430 1.54 -3.00 -0.55
C PRO A 430 1.42 -3.66 0.84
N ARG A 431 0.24 -4.21 1.20
CA ARG A 431 -0.01 -4.79 2.52
C ARG A 431 -0.12 -6.31 2.44
N SER A 432 0.46 -6.99 3.44
CA SER A 432 0.18 -8.41 3.68
C SER A 432 -1.05 -8.53 4.56
N LEU A 433 -2.00 -9.35 4.12
CA LEU A 433 -3.34 -9.46 4.72
C LEU A 433 -3.63 -10.90 5.20
N GLY A 434 -2.58 -11.68 5.44
CA GLY A 434 -2.70 -13.05 5.94
C GLY A 434 -2.48 -14.13 4.88
N ALA A 435 -1.95 -13.78 3.68
CA ALA A 435 -1.50 -14.77 2.70
C ALA A 435 0.04 -14.83 2.59
N ARG A 436 0.73 -13.71 2.70
CA ARG A 436 2.21 -13.61 2.69
C ARG A 436 2.66 -12.77 3.89
N SER A 437 2.50 -13.33 5.10
CA SER A 437 2.61 -12.61 6.36
C SER A 437 3.72 -13.17 7.27
N ILE A 438 4.27 -12.32 8.12
CA ILE A 438 4.96 -12.72 9.33
C ILE A 438 4.03 -12.41 10.50
N LEU A 439 3.81 -13.40 11.35
CA LEU A 439 2.89 -13.36 12.48
C LEU A 439 3.67 -13.42 13.80
N GLY A 440 3.10 -12.83 14.85
CA GLY A 440 3.62 -12.88 16.21
C GLY A 440 2.55 -12.63 17.28
N ASP A 441 2.86 -12.93 18.52
CA ASP A 441 1.99 -12.65 19.66
C ASP A 441 2.03 -11.16 20.03
N PRO A 442 0.90 -10.42 19.94
CA PRO A 442 0.87 -8.99 20.23
C PRO A 442 0.99 -8.66 21.72
N ARG A 443 0.75 -9.62 22.61
CA ARG A 443 0.80 -9.45 24.07
C ARG A 443 2.23 -9.30 24.59
N SER A 444 3.21 -9.85 23.85
CA SER A 444 4.63 -9.80 24.22
C SER A 444 5.23 -8.42 23.97
N PRO A 445 5.67 -7.68 24.99
CA PRO A 445 6.35 -6.39 24.79
C PRO A 445 7.66 -6.50 24.01
N ALA A 446 8.33 -7.67 24.05
CA ALA A 446 9.57 -7.94 23.35
C ALA A 446 9.35 -8.23 21.85
N MET A 447 8.15 -8.61 21.43
CA MET A 447 7.86 -9.05 20.05
C MET A 447 8.15 -7.95 19.04
N GLN A 448 7.77 -6.69 19.30
CA GLN A 448 8.05 -5.57 18.40
C GLN A 448 9.55 -5.40 18.16
N LYS A 449 10.36 -5.46 19.21
CA LYS A 449 11.83 -5.33 19.12
C LYS A 449 12.43 -6.52 18.36
N ASN A 450 11.99 -7.73 18.69
CA ASN A 450 12.48 -8.95 18.05
C ASN A 450 12.19 -8.95 16.55
N LEU A 451 10.97 -8.68 16.15
CA LEU A 451 10.58 -8.63 14.75
C LEU A 451 11.30 -7.51 13.98
N ASN A 452 11.46 -6.31 14.54
CA ASN A 452 12.16 -5.23 13.86
C ASN A 452 13.66 -5.51 13.69
N LEU A 453 14.34 -5.98 14.72
CA LEU A 453 15.80 -6.11 14.71
C LEU A 453 16.27 -7.44 14.14
N LYS A 454 15.61 -8.58 14.46
CA LYS A 454 16.08 -9.92 14.11
C LYS A 454 15.45 -10.49 12.84
N VAL A 455 14.25 -10.02 12.49
CA VAL A 455 13.51 -10.55 11.34
C VAL A 455 13.47 -9.55 10.18
N LYS A 456 13.20 -8.28 10.47
CA LYS A 456 13.00 -7.24 9.43
C LYS A 456 14.27 -6.43 9.14
N TYR A 457 15.27 -6.45 10.01
CA TYR A 457 16.52 -5.65 9.89
C TYR A 457 16.24 -4.17 9.62
N ARG A 458 15.32 -3.55 10.38
CA ARG A 458 14.85 -2.19 10.14
C ARG A 458 14.79 -1.35 11.42
N GLU A 459 14.44 -0.08 11.24
CA GLU A 459 14.32 0.91 12.31
C GLU A 459 13.29 0.45 13.38
N SER A 460 13.68 0.52 14.66
CA SER A 460 12.88 0.04 15.79
C SER A 460 11.58 0.83 16.03
N PHE A 461 11.52 2.10 15.61
CA PHE A 461 10.36 2.96 15.82
C PHE A 461 9.14 2.57 14.95
N ARG A 462 9.31 1.72 13.95
CA ARG A 462 8.23 1.32 13.05
C ARG A 462 7.23 0.41 13.74
N PRO A 463 5.93 0.79 13.77
CA PRO A 463 4.90 -0.04 14.40
C PRO A 463 4.59 -1.26 13.54
N PHE A 464 4.00 -2.28 14.19
CA PHE A 464 3.35 -3.40 13.52
C PHE A 464 1.84 -3.23 13.53
N ALA A 465 1.16 -3.87 12.58
CA ALA A 465 -0.28 -3.84 12.47
C ALA A 465 -0.92 -5.04 13.20
N PRO A 466 -2.04 -4.85 13.91
CA PRO A 466 -2.89 -5.94 14.35
C PRO A 466 -3.72 -6.49 13.21
N ALA A 467 -3.83 -7.83 13.13
CA ALA A 467 -4.94 -8.53 12.51
C ALA A 467 -5.86 -9.01 13.62
N VAL A 468 -7.15 -8.70 13.52
CA VAL A 468 -8.17 -9.01 14.55
C VAL A 468 -9.37 -9.69 13.91
N LEU A 469 -9.99 -10.63 14.61
CA LEU A 469 -11.28 -11.20 14.19
C LEU A 469 -12.30 -10.06 14.02
N ARG A 470 -13.04 -10.06 12.89
CA ARG A 470 -14.00 -8.98 12.58
C ARG A 470 -15.05 -8.81 13.69
N GLU A 471 -15.54 -9.93 14.21
CA GLU A 471 -16.52 -9.98 15.29
C GLU A 471 -16.04 -9.42 16.62
N ASP A 472 -14.73 -9.36 16.85
CA ASP A 472 -14.12 -8.88 18.09
C ASP A 472 -13.52 -7.47 17.98
N VAL A 473 -13.54 -6.84 16.81
CA VAL A 473 -12.83 -5.56 16.59
C VAL A 473 -13.28 -4.47 17.56
N ALA A 474 -14.59 -4.34 17.80
CA ALA A 474 -15.15 -3.31 18.68
C ALA A 474 -14.83 -3.51 20.18
N GLU A 475 -14.40 -4.72 20.59
CA GLU A 475 -13.97 -5.01 21.95
C GLU A 475 -12.52 -4.57 22.22
N TRP A 476 -11.71 -4.42 21.17
CA TRP A 476 -10.28 -4.12 21.28
C TRP A 476 -9.90 -2.73 20.77
N PHE A 477 -10.68 -2.20 19.83
CA PHE A 477 -10.39 -0.93 19.16
C PHE A 477 -11.62 -0.02 19.11
N ASP A 478 -11.40 1.29 19.08
CA ASP A 478 -12.46 2.27 18.84
C ASP A 478 -12.84 2.29 17.36
N LEU A 479 -13.25 1.12 16.86
CA LEU A 479 -13.65 0.84 15.48
C LEU A 479 -14.73 -0.24 15.49
N ASP A 480 -15.86 0.03 14.82
CA ASP A 480 -16.97 -0.91 14.66
C ASP A 480 -17.23 -1.30 13.18
N SER A 481 -16.48 -0.69 12.26
CA SER A 481 -16.58 -0.94 10.82
C SER A 481 -15.50 -1.88 10.30
N ASP A 482 -15.64 -2.30 9.03
CA ASP A 482 -14.65 -3.12 8.35
C ASP A 482 -13.37 -2.34 8.00
N SER A 483 -12.24 -3.00 8.18
CA SER A 483 -10.92 -2.53 7.74
C SER A 483 -10.11 -3.71 7.15
N PRO A 484 -10.59 -4.38 6.09
CA PRO A 484 -9.97 -5.61 5.61
C PRO A 484 -8.59 -5.38 5.00
N TYR A 485 -8.30 -4.16 4.54
CA TYR A 485 -7.10 -3.81 3.77
C TYR A 485 -6.00 -3.10 4.57
N MET A 486 -6.13 -3.03 5.92
CA MET A 486 -5.11 -2.42 6.78
C MET A 486 -4.82 -0.94 6.40
N LEU A 487 -5.86 -0.18 6.04
CA LEU A 487 -5.77 1.22 5.58
C LEU A 487 -6.49 2.22 6.50
N ILE A 488 -6.89 1.78 7.70
CA ILE A 488 -7.55 2.61 8.72
C ILE A 488 -6.77 2.51 10.03
N VAL A 489 -6.51 3.65 10.66
CA VAL A 489 -5.98 3.76 12.02
C VAL A 489 -7.10 4.13 12.97
N ALA A 490 -7.23 3.37 14.05
CA ALA A 490 -8.08 3.69 15.18
C ALA A 490 -7.35 3.42 16.49
N ASP A 491 -7.88 3.94 17.60
CA ASP A 491 -7.28 3.81 18.90
C ASP A 491 -7.58 2.43 19.51
N VAL A 492 -6.63 1.91 20.30
CA VAL A 492 -6.88 0.79 21.21
C VAL A 492 -7.84 1.28 22.29
N ARG A 493 -8.87 0.50 22.61
CA ARG A 493 -9.86 0.87 23.63
C ARG A 493 -9.25 1.20 24.99
N ALA A 494 -9.84 2.14 25.68
CA ALA A 494 -9.34 2.64 26.97
C ALA A 494 -9.22 1.53 28.03
N ASP A 495 -10.15 0.56 28.05
CA ASP A 495 -10.14 -0.59 28.98
C ASP A 495 -9.04 -1.62 28.66
N LYS A 496 -8.42 -1.58 27.49
CA LYS A 496 -7.27 -2.39 27.09
C LYS A 496 -5.93 -1.67 27.25
N ARG A 497 -5.96 -0.35 27.59
CA ARG A 497 -4.74 0.45 27.82
C ARG A 497 -4.21 0.20 29.22
N ARG A 498 -2.90 0.26 29.38
CA ARG A 498 -2.22 0.22 30.68
C ARG A 498 -1.93 1.63 31.16
N ALA A 499 -2.11 1.86 32.46
CA ALA A 499 -1.70 3.11 33.09
C ALA A 499 -0.18 3.27 33.01
N MET A 500 0.27 4.41 32.50
CA MET A 500 1.69 4.78 32.51
C MET A 500 2.04 5.55 33.77
N SER A 501 3.26 5.36 34.31
CA SER A 501 3.80 6.19 35.38
C SER A 501 4.02 7.63 34.92
N ALA A 502 4.18 8.57 35.84
CA ALA A 502 4.50 9.97 35.52
C ALA A 502 5.85 10.09 34.77
N GLU A 503 6.80 9.22 35.08
CA GLU A 503 8.11 9.16 34.42
C GLU A 503 7.97 8.66 32.97
N GLU A 504 7.17 7.60 32.73
CA GLU A 504 6.89 7.06 31.39
C GLU A 504 6.10 8.08 30.52
N GLN A 505 5.19 8.83 31.12
CA GLN A 505 4.45 9.91 30.44
C GLN A 505 5.35 11.07 30.01
N ALA A 506 6.39 11.37 30.80
CA ALA A 506 7.34 12.44 30.53
C ALA A 506 8.36 12.09 29.43
N LEU A 507 8.42 10.84 28.98
CA LEU A 507 9.30 10.43 27.87
C LEU A 507 8.94 11.15 26.57
N PHE A 508 9.95 11.47 25.78
CA PHE A 508 9.79 12.11 24.46
C PHE A 508 10.52 11.32 23.37
N GLY A 509 9.98 11.39 22.15
CA GLY A 509 10.61 10.76 21.00
C GLY A 509 10.70 9.24 21.13
N ILE A 510 11.81 8.69 20.68
CA ILE A 510 12.05 7.22 20.59
C ILE A 510 12.09 6.55 21.97
N ASP A 511 12.36 7.28 23.04
CA ASP A 511 12.36 6.74 24.41
C ASP A 511 10.98 6.17 24.81
N LYS A 512 9.90 6.66 24.19
CA LYS A 512 8.56 6.11 24.34
C LYS A 512 8.41 4.67 23.86
N LEU A 513 9.29 4.19 22.98
CA LEU A 513 9.13 2.92 22.27
C LEU A 513 9.06 1.69 23.20
N ASN A 514 9.83 1.70 24.28
CA ASN A 514 10.00 0.54 25.16
C ASN A 514 8.91 0.44 26.26
N VAL A 515 7.93 1.34 26.28
CA VAL A 515 6.85 1.34 27.27
C VAL A 515 5.68 0.49 26.79
N ALA A 516 5.30 -0.52 27.58
CA ALA A 516 4.11 -1.33 27.31
C ALA A 516 2.84 -0.55 27.68
N ARG A 517 2.05 -0.14 26.65
CA ARG A 517 0.90 0.77 26.81
C ARG A 517 -0.45 0.08 26.87
N SER A 518 -0.49 -1.19 26.46
CA SER A 518 -1.75 -1.93 26.37
C SER A 518 -1.51 -3.43 26.56
N ASP A 519 -2.58 -4.20 26.57
CA ASP A 519 -2.54 -5.65 26.61
C ASP A 519 -2.04 -6.29 25.30
N ILE A 520 -2.00 -5.49 24.21
CA ILE A 520 -1.44 -5.85 22.88
C ILE A 520 -0.28 -4.92 22.53
N ALA A 521 0.72 -4.88 23.40
CA ALA A 521 1.81 -3.91 23.37
C ALA A 521 2.57 -3.87 22.04
N ALA A 522 2.78 -5.02 21.38
CA ALA A 522 3.55 -5.09 20.14
C ALA A 522 2.88 -4.43 18.92
N VAL A 523 1.58 -4.17 18.98
CA VAL A 523 0.80 -3.54 17.89
C VAL A 523 0.19 -2.20 18.27
N THR A 524 0.44 -1.72 19.50
CA THR A 524 -0.02 -0.42 19.99
C THR A 524 1.06 0.62 19.82
N HIS A 525 0.78 1.64 19.02
CA HIS A 525 1.73 2.73 18.77
C HIS A 525 1.85 3.66 19.99
N VAL A 526 2.83 4.59 19.98
CA VAL A 526 3.14 5.46 21.14
C VAL A 526 2.01 6.43 21.50
N ASP A 527 1.07 6.66 20.63
CA ASP A 527 -0.15 7.47 20.80
C ASP A 527 -1.41 6.63 21.05
N TYR A 528 -1.26 5.34 21.38
CA TYR A 528 -2.33 4.35 21.54
C TYR A 528 -3.07 3.96 20.26
N SER A 529 -2.68 4.46 19.12
CA SER A 529 -3.26 4.09 17.84
C SER A 529 -2.76 2.74 17.33
N ALA A 530 -3.53 2.14 16.42
CA ALA A 530 -3.15 0.93 15.69
C ALA A 530 -3.71 0.97 14.26
N ARG A 531 -2.95 0.43 13.29
CA ARG A 531 -3.39 0.26 11.91
C ARG A 531 -4.05 -1.10 11.75
N ILE A 532 -5.37 -1.13 11.76
CA ILE A 532 -6.18 -2.32 11.98
C ILE A 532 -6.43 -3.07 10.67
N GLN A 533 -6.31 -4.40 10.72
CA GLN A 533 -6.87 -5.31 9.74
C GLN A 533 -7.97 -6.14 10.41
N THR A 534 -9.21 -6.04 9.93
CA THR A 534 -10.28 -6.98 10.27
C THR A 534 -10.19 -8.22 9.38
N VAL A 535 -10.36 -9.41 9.97
CA VAL A 535 -10.28 -10.70 9.28
C VAL A 535 -11.64 -11.38 9.33
N ASN A 536 -12.25 -11.60 8.15
CA ASN A 536 -13.54 -12.25 7.99
C ASN A 536 -13.35 -13.72 7.59
N ALA A 537 -14.25 -14.58 8.05
CA ALA A 537 -14.23 -15.99 7.70
C ALA A 537 -14.48 -16.24 6.20
N GLU A 538 -15.26 -15.38 5.55
CA GLU A 538 -15.63 -15.48 4.14
C GLU A 538 -14.46 -15.20 3.21
N THR A 539 -13.65 -14.16 3.51
CA THR A 539 -12.58 -13.71 2.62
C THR A 539 -11.24 -14.40 2.90
N ASN A 540 -10.97 -14.78 4.16
CA ASN A 540 -9.76 -15.51 4.53
C ASN A 540 -10.04 -16.55 5.63
N PRO A 541 -10.71 -17.66 5.30
CA PRO A 541 -11.17 -18.64 6.28
C PRO A 541 -10.02 -19.30 7.07
N ARG A 542 -8.87 -19.52 6.43
CA ARG A 542 -7.73 -20.18 7.07
C ARG A 542 -7.04 -19.27 8.10
N PHE A 543 -6.90 -17.98 7.79
CA PHE A 543 -6.34 -16.99 8.72
C PHE A 543 -7.33 -16.66 9.85
N HIS A 544 -8.63 -16.62 9.54
CA HIS A 544 -9.68 -16.47 10.55
C HIS A 544 -9.65 -17.65 11.56
N ARG A 545 -9.53 -18.89 11.08
CA ARG A 545 -9.40 -20.08 11.97
C ARG A 545 -8.15 -20.02 12.83
N LEU A 546 -7.02 -19.57 12.31
CA LEU A 546 -5.80 -19.40 13.10
C LEU A 546 -6.00 -18.39 14.24
N LEU A 547 -6.64 -17.24 13.94
CA LEU A 547 -6.98 -16.22 14.95
C LEU A 547 -7.96 -16.79 16.00
N THR A 548 -8.96 -17.57 15.58
CA THR A 548 -9.93 -18.21 16.47
C THR A 548 -9.25 -19.21 17.41
N GLU A 549 -8.32 -20.03 16.90
CA GLU A 549 -7.56 -20.99 17.72
C GLU A 549 -6.63 -20.26 18.69
N PHE A 550 -5.95 -19.20 18.23
CA PHE A 550 -5.12 -18.36 19.10
C PHE A 550 -5.95 -17.69 20.21
N LYS A 551 -7.15 -17.20 19.90
CA LYS A 551 -8.10 -16.65 20.86
C LYS A 551 -8.52 -17.70 21.89
N ALA A 552 -8.81 -18.93 21.45
CA ALA A 552 -9.18 -20.02 22.34
C ALA A 552 -8.07 -20.35 23.36
N LEU A 553 -6.81 -20.32 22.94
CA LEU A 553 -5.65 -20.58 23.80
C LEU A 553 -5.30 -19.42 24.74
N THR A 554 -5.62 -18.17 24.36
CA THR A 554 -5.04 -16.97 25.00
C THR A 554 -6.05 -15.96 25.51
N GLY A 555 -7.30 -16.04 25.06
CA GLY A 555 -8.32 -15.00 25.25
C GLY A 555 -8.14 -13.76 24.37
N CYS A 556 -7.09 -13.70 23.51
CA CYS A 556 -6.76 -12.56 22.67
C CYS A 556 -7.09 -12.85 21.19
N PRO A 557 -8.03 -12.14 20.55
CA PRO A 557 -8.40 -12.36 19.14
C PRO A 557 -7.49 -11.60 18.16
N VAL A 558 -6.30 -11.19 18.58
CA VAL A 558 -5.41 -10.30 17.83
C VAL A 558 -4.06 -10.97 17.60
N LEU A 559 -3.52 -10.85 16.39
CA LEU A 559 -2.13 -11.22 16.06
C LEU A 559 -1.37 -10.01 15.49
N VAL A 560 -0.06 -9.98 15.69
CA VAL A 560 0.84 -9.13 14.87
C VAL A 560 0.77 -9.63 13.44
N ASN A 561 0.52 -8.74 12.48
CA ASN A 561 0.61 -9.03 11.06
C ASN A 561 1.54 -8.03 10.35
N THR A 562 2.58 -8.54 9.71
CA THR A 562 3.48 -7.74 8.89
C THR A 562 3.86 -8.49 7.61
N SER A 563 4.31 -7.77 6.58
CA SER A 563 4.70 -8.35 5.29
C SER A 563 5.79 -9.44 5.44
N PHE A 564 5.67 -10.52 4.68
CA PHE A 564 6.70 -11.55 4.66
C PHE A 564 7.84 -11.14 3.72
N ASN A 565 8.81 -10.44 4.26
CA ASN A 565 10.03 -9.97 3.62
C ASN A 565 10.99 -9.42 4.67
N VAL A 566 12.23 -9.13 4.29
CA VAL A 566 13.16 -8.26 5.04
C VAL A 566 13.12 -6.83 4.48
N ARG A 567 13.88 -5.91 5.09
CA ARG A 567 13.99 -4.53 4.60
C ARG A 567 14.54 -4.50 3.16
N GLY A 568 13.93 -3.68 2.29
CA GLY A 568 14.32 -3.56 0.88
C GLY A 568 13.83 -4.70 -0.03
N GLU A 569 13.44 -5.84 0.52
CA GLU A 569 12.90 -6.97 -0.23
C GLU A 569 11.42 -6.74 -0.60
N PRO A 570 10.96 -7.07 -1.84
CA PRO A 570 9.54 -7.26 -2.13
C PRO A 570 8.94 -8.39 -1.28
N ILE A 571 7.63 -8.35 -1.01
CA ILE A 571 6.94 -9.45 -0.33
C ILE A 571 7.21 -10.75 -1.09
N VAL A 572 7.47 -11.86 -0.38
CA VAL A 572 7.72 -13.18 -0.98
C VAL A 572 6.55 -13.59 -1.88
N CYS A 573 6.85 -14.16 -3.04
CA CYS A 573 5.85 -14.56 -4.02
C CYS A 573 5.69 -16.08 -4.09
N SER A 574 6.80 -16.80 -4.14
CA SER A 574 6.85 -18.26 -4.30
C SER A 574 7.23 -18.99 -3.00
N PRO A 575 7.00 -20.32 -2.91
CA PRO A 575 7.49 -21.13 -1.78
C PRO A 575 9.00 -21.03 -1.58
N GLU A 576 9.78 -20.94 -2.67
CA GLU A 576 11.24 -20.77 -2.61
C GLU A 576 11.64 -19.42 -2.04
N ASP A 577 10.91 -18.34 -2.39
CA ASP A 577 11.15 -17.02 -1.81
C ASP A 577 10.88 -17.05 -0.30
N ALA A 578 9.77 -17.69 0.12
CA ALA A 578 9.41 -17.84 1.52
C ALA A 578 10.49 -18.63 2.29
N PHE A 579 10.96 -19.74 1.75
CA PHE A 579 12.02 -20.54 2.36
C PHE A 579 13.35 -19.77 2.41
N ARG A 580 13.74 -19.09 1.35
CA ARG A 580 14.96 -18.28 1.29
C ARG A 580 14.92 -17.14 2.32
N CYS A 581 13.81 -16.39 2.38
CA CYS A 581 13.61 -15.34 3.38
C CYS A 581 13.63 -15.92 4.80
N PHE A 582 12.99 -17.08 5.04
CA PHE A 582 13.03 -17.80 6.31
C PHE A 582 14.47 -18.15 6.70
N MET A 583 15.28 -18.72 5.80
CA MET A 583 16.66 -19.08 6.09
C MET A 583 17.58 -17.86 6.26
N GLY A 584 17.21 -16.71 5.70
CA GLY A 584 18.00 -15.46 5.75
C GLY A 584 17.74 -14.58 6.99
N ASN A 585 16.80 -14.93 7.85
CA ASN A 585 16.44 -14.15 9.04
C ASN A 585 16.22 -15.05 10.27
N GLU A 586 15.81 -14.47 11.40
CA GLU A 586 15.62 -15.19 12.67
C GLU A 586 14.13 -15.54 12.93
N LEU A 587 13.37 -15.92 11.90
CA LEU A 587 12.05 -16.55 12.07
C LEU A 587 12.23 -17.95 12.69
N ASP A 588 11.32 -18.34 13.59
CA ASP A 588 11.39 -19.62 14.30
C ASP A 588 10.71 -20.74 13.52
N LEU A 589 9.54 -20.43 12.95
CA LEU A 589 8.69 -21.36 12.21
C LEU A 589 8.31 -20.79 10.84
N LEU A 590 8.20 -21.67 9.85
CA LEU A 590 7.64 -21.34 8.54
C LEU A 590 6.50 -22.30 8.23
N VAL A 591 5.35 -21.76 7.83
CA VAL A 591 4.16 -22.52 7.43
C VAL A 591 3.79 -22.15 6.00
N VAL A 592 3.93 -23.11 5.07
CA VAL A 592 3.62 -22.93 3.65
C VAL A 592 2.59 -23.97 3.23
N GLY A 593 1.35 -23.54 2.95
CA GLY A 593 0.24 -24.49 2.80
C GLY A 593 0.12 -25.33 4.06
N ASN A 594 0.19 -26.64 3.91
CA ASN A 594 0.17 -27.62 5.01
C ASN A 594 1.58 -28.06 5.46
N CYS A 595 2.64 -27.52 4.87
CA CYS A 595 4.02 -27.82 5.24
C CYS A 595 4.46 -26.95 6.44
N VAL A 596 4.97 -27.56 7.47
CA VAL A 596 5.49 -26.91 8.69
C VAL A 596 6.99 -27.15 8.79
N LEU A 597 7.79 -26.09 8.86
CA LEU A 597 9.25 -26.11 8.92
C LEU A 597 9.73 -25.43 10.22
N GLN A 598 10.49 -26.13 11.03
CA GLN A 598 11.16 -25.55 12.19
C GLN A 598 12.56 -25.07 11.79
N LYS A 599 12.97 -23.86 12.21
CA LYS A 599 14.29 -23.31 11.91
C LYS A 599 15.42 -24.21 12.41
N SER A 600 15.27 -24.76 13.60
CA SER A 600 16.28 -25.63 14.25
C SER A 600 16.55 -26.94 13.51
N GLU A 601 15.59 -27.40 12.68
CA GLU A 601 15.71 -28.65 11.90
C GLU A 601 16.32 -28.43 10.51
N GLN A 602 16.46 -27.17 10.06
CA GLN A 602 16.98 -26.88 8.75
C GLN A 602 18.51 -27.05 8.68
N ASN A 603 19.00 -27.34 7.47
CA ASN A 603 20.44 -27.44 7.23
C ASN A 603 21.11 -26.06 7.40
N PRO A 604 22.00 -25.86 8.38
CA PRO A 604 22.67 -24.57 8.61
C PRO A 604 23.47 -24.05 7.39
N ALA A 605 23.92 -24.93 6.50
CA ALA A 605 24.66 -24.56 5.29
C ALA A 605 23.79 -23.77 4.28
N LEU A 606 22.44 -23.81 4.42
CA LEU A 606 21.51 -23.04 3.61
C LEU A 606 21.24 -21.63 4.18
N LYS A 607 21.82 -21.30 5.35
CA LYS A 607 21.68 -19.96 5.94
C LYS A 607 22.39 -18.94 5.03
N GLN A 608 21.68 -17.86 4.70
CA GLN A 608 22.20 -16.74 3.89
C GLN A 608 22.24 -15.48 4.75
N ASP A 609 23.19 -14.60 4.49
CA ASP A 609 23.17 -13.28 5.10
C ASP A 609 22.21 -12.36 4.33
N TYR A 610 21.04 -12.16 4.89
CA TYR A 610 19.99 -11.33 4.31
C TYR A 610 20.04 -9.87 4.79
N SER A 611 20.92 -9.55 5.75
CA SER A 611 21.01 -8.20 6.33
C SER A 611 21.45 -7.15 5.33
N SER A 612 22.22 -7.56 4.31
CA SER A 612 22.76 -6.70 3.24
C SER A 612 22.36 -7.14 1.82
N ALA A 613 21.43 -8.10 1.69
CA ALA A 613 21.08 -8.70 0.41
C ALA A 613 20.26 -7.76 -0.53
N PHE A 614 19.63 -6.75 0.05
CA PHE A 614 18.75 -5.82 -0.70
C PHE A 614 19.16 -4.37 -0.49
N GLU A 615 18.92 -3.55 -1.53
CA GLU A 615 19.15 -2.11 -1.45
C GLU A 615 18.23 -1.48 -0.39
N LEU A 616 18.79 -0.64 0.47
CA LEU A 616 18.03 -0.01 1.56
C LEU A 616 17.09 1.06 1.00
N ASP A 617 15.86 1.01 1.45
CA ASP A 617 14.80 1.99 1.13
C ASP A 617 14.73 3.14 2.15
#